data_a111f9850e3aeffb17d8c72bad3b552b
#
_entry.id   a111f9850e3aeffb17d8c72bad3b552b
#
_cell.length_a   1.000
_cell.length_b   1.000
_cell.length_c   1.000
_cell.angle_alpha   90.00
_cell.angle_beta   90.00
_cell.angle_gamma   90.00
#
_symmetry.space_group_name_H-M   'P 1'
#
loop_
_entity.id
_entity.type
_entity.pdbx_description
1 polymer ?
#
loop_
_entity_poly.entity_id
_entity_poly.type
_entity_poly.pdbx_seq_one_letter_code
_entity_poly.pdbx_strand_id
1 'polypeptide(L)'
;MAAFTLQINGKEYKTDVAADTPLLWVLRDHLGLVGTKYGCGMAQCGACTVHIDGNPVRSCTLPVSAIRSAKVTTIEGLSKNGDHPVQLAWDEADVPQCGYCQAGQIMTAAALLKRTPKPTQQQIDDAMHGNLCRCGAYHRIREAIQSASKKL
;
A
#
# COMPACT_ATOMS: atom_id res chain seq x y z
N MET A 1 -16.94 15.33 -16.31
CA MET A 1 -15.85 14.36 -16.15
C MET A 1 -14.61 14.94 -16.81
N ALA A 2 -13.43 14.57 -16.35
CA ALA A 2 -12.17 15.07 -16.90
C ALA A 2 -11.22 13.90 -17.18
N ALA A 3 -10.51 13.97 -18.31
CA ALA A 3 -9.54 12.95 -18.67
C ALA A 3 -8.25 13.11 -17.85
N PHE A 4 -7.83 12.06 -17.18
CA PHE A 4 -6.58 11.99 -16.44
C PHE A 4 -5.66 10.95 -17.06
N THR A 5 -4.38 11.30 -17.13
CA THR A 5 -3.32 10.36 -17.49
C THR A 5 -2.49 10.09 -16.25
N LEU A 6 -2.45 8.83 -15.82
CA LEU A 6 -1.83 8.39 -14.57
C LEU A 6 -0.68 7.43 -14.86
N GLN A 7 0.43 7.60 -14.16
CA GLN A 7 1.56 6.66 -14.18
C GLN A 7 1.40 5.68 -13.01
N ILE A 8 0.96 4.45 -13.29
CA ILE A 8 0.67 3.44 -12.26
C ILE A 8 1.45 2.17 -12.58
N ASN A 9 2.24 1.70 -11.61
CA ASN A 9 3.05 0.49 -11.73
C ASN A 9 3.94 0.48 -12.99
N GLY A 10 4.50 1.64 -13.35
CA GLY A 10 5.35 1.80 -14.53
C GLY A 10 4.61 1.82 -15.88
N LYS A 11 3.29 1.87 -15.88
CA LYS A 11 2.45 1.96 -17.07
C LYS A 11 1.60 3.23 -17.06
N GLU A 12 1.28 3.72 -18.26
CA GLU A 12 0.36 4.83 -18.43
C GLU A 12 -1.08 4.31 -18.53
N TYR A 13 -1.98 4.94 -17.75
CA TYR A 13 -3.41 4.68 -17.78
C TYR A 13 -4.15 5.98 -18.04
N LYS A 14 -5.18 5.88 -18.89
CA LYS A 14 -6.11 7.00 -19.15
C LYS A 14 -7.47 6.67 -18.54
N THR A 15 -8.05 7.62 -17.86
CA THR A 15 -9.37 7.48 -17.23
C THR A 15 -10.13 8.79 -17.34
N ASP A 16 -11.46 8.71 -17.49
CA ASP A 16 -12.36 9.86 -17.54
C ASP A 16 -13.29 9.80 -16.33
N VAL A 17 -12.98 10.61 -15.32
CA VAL A 17 -13.68 10.62 -14.02
C VAL A 17 -13.82 12.07 -13.51
N ALA A 18 -14.63 12.27 -12.47
CA ALA A 18 -14.67 13.55 -11.77
C ALA A 18 -13.31 13.83 -11.09
N ALA A 19 -12.90 15.09 -11.06
CA ALA A 19 -11.57 15.48 -10.54
C ALA A 19 -11.38 15.16 -9.05
N ASP A 20 -12.46 15.11 -8.31
CA ASP A 20 -12.51 14.79 -6.87
C ASP A 20 -12.67 13.28 -6.59
N THR A 21 -12.79 12.44 -7.63
CA THR A 21 -12.87 10.98 -7.45
C THR A 21 -11.66 10.49 -6.67
N PRO A 22 -11.85 9.79 -5.53
CA PRO A 22 -10.73 9.23 -4.77
C PRO A 22 -9.92 8.24 -5.62
N LEU A 23 -8.59 8.31 -5.52
CA LEU A 23 -7.68 7.43 -6.26
C LEU A 23 -8.03 5.95 -6.04
N LEU A 24 -8.44 5.57 -4.84
CA LEU A 24 -8.86 4.20 -4.53
C LEU A 24 -9.89 3.66 -5.52
N TRP A 25 -10.94 4.45 -5.83
CA TRP A 25 -11.99 4.02 -6.74
C TRP A 25 -11.54 4.04 -8.20
N VAL A 26 -10.66 4.97 -8.57
CA VAL A 26 -10.01 4.94 -9.90
C VAL A 26 -9.23 3.64 -10.07
N LEU A 27 -8.43 3.25 -9.09
CA LEU A 27 -7.66 1.99 -9.13
C LEU A 27 -8.57 0.77 -9.26
N ARG A 28 -9.59 0.68 -8.40
CA ARG A 28 -10.44 -0.51 -8.31
C ARG A 28 -11.48 -0.62 -9.41
N ASP A 29 -12.25 0.46 -9.63
CA ASP A 29 -13.47 0.39 -10.44
C ASP A 29 -13.22 0.73 -11.90
N HIS A 30 -12.21 1.57 -12.18
CA HIS A 30 -11.88 1.98 -13.54
C HIS A 30 -10.70 1.21 -14.14
N LEU A 31 -9.72 0.82 -13.31
CA LEU A 31 -8.50 0.16 -13.80
C LEU A 31 -8.41 -1.32 -13.43
N GLY A 32 -9.32 -1.84 -12.60
CA GLY A 32 -9.34 -3.24 -12.20
C GLY A 32 -8.20 -3.64 -11.25
N LEU A 33 -7.49 -2.67 -10.66
CA LEU A 33 -6.43 -2.92 -9.69
C LEU A 33 -7.03 -3.09 -8.29
N VAL A 34 -7.55 -4.27 -8.00
CA VAL A 34 -8.37 -4.56 -6.82
C VAL A 34 -7.57 -4.95 -5.56
N GLY A 35 -6.25 -5.05 -5.65
CA GLY A 35 -5.39 -5.38 -4.52
C GLY A 35 -5.43 -4.33 -3.41
N THR A 36 -5.52 -3.05 -3.75
CA THR A 36 -5.77 -1.96 -2.80
C THR A 36 -7.21 -2.02 -2.29
N LYS A 37 -7.42 -1.99 -0.98
CA LYS A 37 -8.72 -2.27 -0.34
C LYS A 37 -9.37 -1.03 0.27
N TYR A 38 -10.70 -0.99 0.22
CA TYR A 38 -11.51 -0.03 0.99
C TYR A 38 -11.76 -0.56 2.40
N GLY A 39 -11.57 0.28 3.41
CA GLY A 39 -11.92 -0.03 4.80
C GLY A 39 -12.73 1.11 5.43
N CYS A 40 -12.06 2.11 6.02
CA CYS A 40 -12.75 3.21 6.74
C CYS A 40 -13.24 4.35 5.85
N GLY A 41 -12.64 4.59 4.67
CA GLY A 41 -12.94 5.72 3.80
C GLY A 41 -12.48 7.09 4.31
N MET A 42 -11.75 7.14 5.41
CA MET A 42 -11.34 8.37 6.11
C MET A 42 -9.84 8.38 6.47
N ALA A 43 -9.02 7.67 5.72
CA ALA A 43 -7.57 7.61 5.83
C ALA A 43 -7.00 7.06 7.16
N GLN A 44 -7.78 6.36 7.98
CA GLN A 44 -7.37 5.88 9.31
C GLN A 44 -6.90 4.44 9.34
N CYS A 45 -7.55 3.52 8.60
CA CYS A 45 -7.31 2.08 8.75
C CYS A 45 -6.10 1.53 7.99
N GLY A 46 -5.60 2.24 7.00
CA GLY A 46 -4.44 1.85 6.20
C GLY A 46 -4.67 0.82 5.10
N ALA A 47 -5.87 0.22 4.98
CA ALA A 47 -6.15 -0.81 3.96
C ALA A 47 -5.95 -0.31 2.52
N CYS A 48 -6.12 1.00 2.29
CA CYS A 48 -6.01 1.65 0.99
C CYS A 48 -4.62 2.24 0.69
N THR A 49 -3.58 1.86 1.43
CA THR A 49 -2.23 2.42 1.25
C THR A 49 -1.66 2.05 -0.11
N VAL A 50 -1.21 3.06 -0.83
CA VAL A 50 -0.40 2.98 -2.05
C VAL A 50 0.85 3.83 -1.87
N HIS A 51 1.83 3.72 -2.79
CA HIS A 51 2.94 4.66 -2.81
C HIS A 51 2.70 5.74 -3.86
N ILE A 52 2.95 6.99 -3.50
CA ILE A 52 3.04 8.14 -4.40
C ILE A 52 4.50 8.61 -4.37
N ASP A 53 5.21 8.46 -5.47
CA ASP A 53 6.66 8.70 -5.56
C ASP A 53 7.46 8.00 -4.44
N GLY A 54 7.04 6.78 -4.10
CA GLY A 54 7.65 5.95 -3.06
C GLY A 54 7.22 6.23 -1.62
N ASN A 55 6.36 7.22 -1.38
CA ASN A 55 5.84 7.54 -0.05
C ASN A 55 4.47 6.87 0.17
N PRO A 56 4.21 6.29 1.35
CA PRO A 56 2.94 5.65 1.65
C PRO A 56 1.85 6.70 1.85
N VAL A 57 0.76 6.57 1.09
CA VAL A 57 -0.38 7.50 1.11
C VAL A 57 -1.69 6.72 1.15
N ARG A 58 -2.69 7.25 1.83
CA ARG A 58 -4.05 6.69 1.90
C ARG A 58 -4.85 7.12 0.67
N SER A 59 -5.16 6.20 -0.23
CA SER A 59 -5.83 6.50 -1.51
C SER A 59 -7.32 6.78 -1.40
N CYS A 60 -7.96 6.42 -0.28
CA CYS A 60 -9.42 6.58 -0.12
C CYS A 60 -9.89 8.04 0.03
N THR A 61 -9.00 8.95 0.38
CA THR A 61 -9.30 10.38 0.55
C THR A 61 -8.51 11.27 -0.41
N LEU A 62 -7.63 10.68 -1.22
CA LEU A 62 -6.77 11.40 -2.16
C LEU A 62 -7.50 11.57 -3.50
N PRO A 63 -7.90 12.79 -3.92
CA PRO A 63 -8.55 13.00 -5.21
C PRO A 63 -7.58 12.73 -6.37
N VAL A 64 -8.10 12.15 -7.46
CA VAL A 64 -7.29 11.81 -8.63
C VAL A 64 -6.57 13.03 -9.23
N SER A 65 -7.20 14.20 -9.16
CA SER A 65 -6.61 15.47 -9.63
C SER A 65 -5.33 15.87 -8.90
N ALA A 66 -5.14 15.40 -7.66
CA ALA A 66 -3.94 15.68 -6.87
C ALA A 66 -2.71 14.85 -7.31
N ILE A 67 -2.93 13.77 -8.08
CA ILE A 67 -1.84 12.87 -8.52
C ILE A 67 -0.93 13.58 -9.54
N ARG A 68 -1.50 14.34 -10.47
CA ARG A 68 -0.76 15.04 -11.53
C ARG A 68 0.20 14.08 -12.26
N SER A 69 1.52 14.36 -12.23
CA SER A 69 2.57 13.54 -12.85
C SER A 69 3.25 12.56 -11.88
N ALA A 70 2.77 12.44 -10.65
CA ALA A 70 3.37 11.55 -9.66
C ALA A 70 3.21 10.07 -10.05
N LYS A 71 4.19 9.26 -9.66
CA LYS A 71 4.19 7.81 -9.92
C LYS A 71 3.43 7.10 -8.80
N VAL A 72 2.38 6.39 -9.16
CA VAL A 72 1.61 5.55 -8.25
C VAL A 72 2.15 4.13 -8.29
N THR A 73 2.41 3.54 -7.13
CA THR A 73 2.70 2.11 -7.00
C THR A 73 1.66 1.47 -6.10
N THR A 74 0.96 0.47 -6.60
CA THR A 74 0.02 -0.35 -5.83
C THR A 74 0.69 -1.67 -5.43
N ILE A 75 -0.01 -2.50 -4.65
CA ILE A 75 0.50 -3.81 -4.24
C ILE A 75 0.83 -4.70 -5.45
N GLU A 76 0.07 -4.58 -6.55
CA GLU A 76 0.32 -5.32 -7.79
C GLU A 76 1.63 -4.92 -8.48
N GLY A 77 2.13 -3.73 -8.21
CA GLY A 77 3.37 -3.20 -8.79
C GLY A 77 4.53 -3.10 -7.82
N LEU A 78 4.38 -3.59 -6.57
CA LEU A 78 5.46 -3.52 -5.58
C LEU A 78 6.67 -4.36 -6.00
N SER A 79 6.41 -5.53 -6.60
CA SER A 79 7.39 -6.34 -7.30
C SER A 79 6.73 -7.08 -8.46
N LYS A 80 7.54 -7.50 -9.44
CA LYS A 80 7.02 -8.14 -10.65
C LYS A 80 6.41 -9.52 -10.40
N ASN A 81 7.00 -10.27 -9.45
CA ASN A 81 6.68 -11.67 -9.20
C ASN A 81 6.20 -11.93 -7.75
N GLY A 82 5.87 -10.89 -6.98
CA GLY A 82 5.56 -11.04 -5.56
C GLY A 82 6.79 -11.36 -4.70
N ASP A 83 7.99 -11.07 -5.19
CA ASP A 83 9.27 -11.43 -4.60
C ASP A 83 9.95 -10.27 -3.84
N HIS A 84 9.21 -9.21 -3.55
CA HIS A 84 9.74 -8.15 -2.68
C HIS A 84 10.07 -8.75 -1.28
N PRO A 85 11.21 -8.38 -0.64
CA PRO A 85 11.61 -8.95 0.66
C PRO A 85 10.52 -8.93 1.73
N VAL A 86 9.69 -7.88 1.75
CA VAL A 86 8.53 -7.80 2.65
C VAL A 86 7.48 -8.86 2.28
N GLN A 87 7.16 -9.06 1.00
CA GLN A 87 6.18 -10.06 0.57
C GLN A 87 6.64 -11.48 0.92
N LEU A 88 7.91 -11.79 0.68
CA LEU A 88 8.48 -13.09 1.06
C LEU A 88 8.45 -13.31 2.57
N ALA A 89 8.79 -12.29 3.37
CA ALA A 89 8.74 -12.39 4.82
C ALA A 89 7.30 -12.56 5.35
N TRP A 90 6.31 -11.98 4.68
CA TRP A 90 4.90 -12.17 5.00
C TRP A 90 4.44 -13.60 4.78
N ASP A 91 4.88 -14.21 3.68
CA ASP A 91 4.59 -15.61 3.35
C ASP A 91 5.28 -16.56 4.34
N GLU A 92 6.58 -16.37 4.58
CA GLU A 92 7.35 -17.17 5.53
C GLU A 92 6.82 -17.14 6.97
N ALA A 93 6.32 -15.99 7.42
CA ALA A 93 5.76 -15.82 8.76
C ALA A 93 4.28 -16.20 8.85
N ASP A 94 3.65 -16.62 7.74
CA ASP A 94 2.22 -16.94 7.64
C ASP A 94 1.35 -15.83 8.28
N VAL A 95 1.60 -14.58 7.89
CA VAL A 95 1.00 -13.41 8.52
C VAL A 95 -0.51 -13.34 8.36
N PRO A 96 -1.09 -13.53 7.14
CA PRO A 96 -2.50 -13.29 6.90
C PRO A 96 -3.42 -14.27 7.65
N GLN A 97 -4.56 -13.75 8.13
CA GLN A 97 -5.74 -14.56 8.44
C GLN A 97 -6.80 -14.33 7.38
N CYS A 98 -7.66 -13.31 7.49
CA CYS A 98 -8.61 -12.99 6.42
C CYS A 98 -7.95 -12.39 5.16
N GLY A 99 -6.76 -11.82 5.29
CA GLY A 99 -5.99 -11.25 4.19
C GLY A 99 -6.40 -9.82 3.77
N TYR A 100 -7.50 -9.29 4.27
CA TYR A 100 -8.08 -8.04 3.75
C TYR A 100 -7.19 -6.81 3.93
N CYS A 101 -6.52 -6.65 5.08
CA CYS A 101 -5.66 -5.50 5.38
C CYS A 101 -4.23 -5.65 4.84
N GLN A 102 -3.86 -6.82 4.32
CA GLN A 102 -2.44 -7.16 4.12
C GLN A 102 -1.76 -6.34 3.02
N ALA A 103 -2.47 -6.00 1.94
CA ALA A 103 -1.91 -5.12 0.92
C ALA A 103 -1.44 -3.78 1.51
N GLY A 104 -2.29 -3.13 2.32
CA GLY A 104 -1.94 -1.89 3.00
C GLY A 104 -0.81 -2.05 4.02
N GLN A 105 -0.80 -3.16 4.77
CA GLN A 105 0.27 -3.48 5.72
C GLN A 105 1.62 -3.63 5.01
N ILE A 106 1.67 -4.41 3.93
CA ILE A 106 2.88 -4.64 3.12
C ILE A 106 3.38 -3.33 2.50
N MET A 107 2.49 -2.53 1.92
CA MET A 107 2.87 -1.25 1.31
C MET A 107 3.47 -0.29 2.34
N THR A 108 2.90 -0.21 3.54
CA THR A 108 3.45 0.63 4.63
C THR A 108 4.80 0.10 5.10
N ALA A 109 4.93 -1.22 5.29
CA ALA A 109 6.19 -1.85 5.70
C ALA A 109 7.31 -1.68 4.66
N ALA A 110 6.99 -1.84 3.36
CA ALA A 110 7.95 -1.64 2.29
C ALA A 110 8.48 -0.19 2.24
N ALA A 111 7.60 0.81 2.44
CA ALA A 111 8.01 2.20 2.53
C ALA A 111 8.88 2.49 3.76
N LEU A 112 8.56 1.88 4.91
CA LEU A 112 9.39 1.97 6.11
C LEU A 112 10.80 1.43 5.86
N LEU A 113 10.90 0.21 5.35
CA LEU A 113 12.20 -0.46 5.15
C LEU A 113 13.04 0.22 4.06
N LYS A 114 12.42 0.81 3.04
CA LYS A 114 13.11 1.63 2.05
C LYS A 114 13.77 2.86 2.67
N ARG A 115 13.10 3.51 3.62
CA ARG A 115 13.58 4.72 4.31
C ARG A 115 14.53 4.37 5.46
N THR A 116 14.22 3.31 6.19
CA THR A 116 14.95 2.84 7.39
C THR A 116 15.16 1.34 7.27
N PRO A 117 16.25 0.88 6.61
CA PRO A 117 16.47 -0.55 6.34
C PRO A 117 16.61 -1.43 7.59
N LYS A 118 17.03 -0.85 8.71
CA LYS A 118 17.18 -1.55 10.01
C LYS A 118 16.39 -0.80 11.09
N PRO A 119 15.06 -0.84 11.06
CA PRO A 119 14.25 -0.11 12.02
C PRO A 119 14.32 -0.75 13.40
N THR A 120 14.27 0.08 14.44
CA THR A 120 14.02 -0.38 15.81
C THR A 120 12.58 -0.86 15.95
N GLN A 121 12.28 -1.61 17.00
CA GLN A 121 10.90 -2.03 17.30
C GLN A 121 9.95 -0.82 17.40
N GLN A 122 10.37 0.24 18.07
CA GLN A 122 9.58 1.47 18.19
C GLN A 122 9.29 2.11 16.83
N GLN A 123 10.29 2.16 15.93
CA GLN A 123 10.10 2.70 14.57
C GLN A 123 9.12 1.87 13.74
N ILE A 124 9.11 0.53 13.95
CA ILE A 124 8.12 -0.35 13.32
C ILE A 124 6.73 -0.02 13.87
N ASP A 125 6.57 0.04 15.18
CA ASP A 125 5.29 0.32 15.82
C ASP A 125 4.73 1.68 15.41
N ASP A 126 5.56 2.72 15.37
CA ASP A 126 5.18 4.06 14.94
C ASP A 126 4.74 4.10 13.47
N ALA A 127 5.50 3.44 12.59
CA ALA A 127 5.18 3.40 11.15
C ALA A 127 3.90 2.62 10.87
N MET A 128 3.65 1.54 11.62
CA MET A 128 2.51 0.64 11.40
C MET A 128 1.26 1.03 12.19
N HIS A 129 1.34 2.02 13.07
CA HIS A 129 0.25 2.45 13.96
C HIS A 129 -1.08 2.72 13.22
N GLY A 130 -1.03 3.32 12.04
CA GLY A 130 -2.21 3.61 11.21
C GLY A 130 -2.69 2.44 10.33
N ASN A 131 -2.23 1.21 10.56
CA ASN A 131 -2.65 0.03 9.79
C ASN A 131 -3.38 -0.95 10.70
N LEU A 132 -4.71 -1.01 10.56
CA LEU A 132 -5.56 -1.83 11.42
C LEU A 132 -5.72 -3.25 10.86
N CYS A 133 -5.65 -4.23 11.75
CA CYS A 133 -5.93 -5.63 11.46
C CYS A 133 -7.00 -6.16 12.42
N ARG A 134 -8.21 -6.44 11.92
CA ARG A 134 -9.31 -6.95 12.76
C ARG A 134 -9.05 -8.37 13.28
N CYS A 135 -8.23 -9.14 12.58
CA CYS A 135 -7.81 -10.47 13.00
C CYS A 135 -6.69 -10.46 14.08
N GLY A 136 -6.11 -9.30 14.36
CA GLY A 136 -5.09 -9.15 15.39
C GLY A 136 -3.72 -9.73 15.00
N ALA A 137 -3.37 -9.80 13.71
CA ALA A 137 -2.11 -10.36 13.23
C ALA A 137 -0.87 -9.48 13.51
N TYR A 138 -0.96 -8.48 14.37
CA TYR A 138 0.10 -7.48 14.61
C TYR A 138 1.44 -8.09 15.03
N HIS A 139 1.41 -9.15 15.83
CA HIS A 139 2.64 -9.82 16.26
C HIS A 139 3.41 -10.40 15.07
N ARG A 140 2.73 -11.16 14.21
CA ARG A 140 3.33 -11.72 12.98
C ARG A 140 3.77 -10.64 12.00
N ILE A 141 3.03 -9.53 11.90
CA ILE A 141 3.40 -8.38 11.08
C ILE A 141 4.74 -7.81 11.53
N ARG A 142 4.94 -7.60 12.83
CA ARG A 142 6.21 -7.12 13.40
C ARG A 142 7.37 -8.08 13.11
N GLU A 143 7.16 -9.37 13.34
CA GLU A 143 8.15 -10.42 13.06
C GLU A 143 8.54 -10.44 11.57
N ALA A 144 7.56 -10.36 10.68
CA ALA A 144 7.81 -10.31 9.25
C ALA A 144 8.61 -9.07 8.82
N ILE A 145 8.32 -7.89 9.38
CA ILE A 145 9.09 -6.67 9.11
C ILE A 145 10.53 -6.82 9.60
N GLN A 146 10.73 -7.36 10.80
CA GLN A 146 12.06 -7.61 11.33
C GLN A 146 12.84 -8.65 10.50
N SER A 147 12.16 -9.70 10.02
CA SER A 147 12.75 -10.69 9.12
C SER A 147 13.14 -10.07 7.78
N ALA A 148 12.26 -9.30 7.16
CA ALA A 148 12.52 -8.62 5.91
C ALA A 148 13.72 -7.65 6.02
N SER A 149 13.86 -6.94 7.14
CA SER A 149 14.96 -6.00 7.38
C SER A 149 16.35 -6.65 7.41
N LYS A 150 16.43 -7.95 7.66
CA LYS A 150 17.69 -8.72 7.65
C LYS A 150 18.08 -9.18 6.24
N LYS A 151 17.16 -9.10 5.28
CA LYS A 151 17.32 -9.58 3.89
C LYS A 151 17.53 -8.43 2.88
N LEU A 152 17.55 -7.18 3.35
CA LEU A 152 17.76 -5.96 2.57
C LEU A 152 19.25 -5.48 2.65
#